data_05545b98cb849f14e46535dcc8699b0a
#
_entry.id   05545b98cb849f14e46535dcc8699b0a
#
_cell.length_a   1.000
_cell.length_b   1.000
_cell.length_c   1.000
_cell.angle_alpha   90.00
_cell.angle_beta   90.00
_cell.angle_gamma   90.00
#
_symmetry.space_group_name_H-M   'P 1'
#
loop_
_entity.id
_entity.type
_entity.pdbx_description
1 polymer ?
#
loop_
_entity_poly.entity_id
_entity_poly.type
_entity_poly.pdbx_seq_one_letter_code
_entity_poly.pdbx_strand_id
1 'polypeptide(L)' 'LSTLRLLHGKGTGALRQAIREALRRDKRVESFADAPPGEGGHGVTVVALRP' A
#
# COMPACT_ATOMS: atom_id res chain seq x y z
N LEU A 1 16.48 1.82 -1.11
CA LEU A 1 15.02 1.79 -0.94
C LEU A 1 14.59 0.56 -0.17
N SER A 2 13.67 0.74 0.75
CA SER A 2 13.01 -0.37 1.45
C SER A 2 11.60 -0.50 0.94
N THR A 3 11.12 -1.72 0.90
CA THR A 3 9.76 -2.00 0.43
C THR A 3 8.97 -2.69 1.52
N LEU A 4 7.74 -2.24 1.74
CA LEU A 4 6.80 -2.83 2.68
C LEU A 4 5.58 -3.36 1.94
N ARG A 5 5.02 -4.44 2.46
CA ARG A 5 3.76 -4.98 1.94
C ARG A 5 2.73 -4.88 3.06
N LEU A 6 1.68 -4.12 2.83
CA LEU A 6 0.62 -3.92 3.81
C LEU A 6 -0.58 -4.77 3.42
N LEU A 7 -0.85 -5.78 4.21
CA LEU A 7 -1.96 -6.71 3.96
C LEU A 7 -3.20 -6.18 4.66
N HIS A 8 -4.13 -5.64 3.91
CA HIS A 8 -5.37 -5.06 4.48
C HIS A 8 -6.63 -5.79 4.01
N GLY A 9 -6.48 -6.71 3.07
CA GLY A 9 -7.61 -7.46 2.54
C GLY A 9 -8.41 -6.64 1.53
N LYS A 10 -9.35 -7.30 0.88
CA LYS A 10 -10.17 -6.65 -0.14
C LYS A 10 -11.40 -5.97 0.45
N GLY A 11 -12.15 -6.67 1.28
CA GLY A 11 -13.31 -6.11 1.98
C GLY A 11 -14.13 -5.11 1.19
N THR A 12 -14.55 -4.02 1.86
CA THR A 12 -15.29 -2.92 1.23
C THR A 12 -14.37 -1.89 0.57
N GLY A 13 -13.07 -2.02 0.79
CA GLY A 13 -12.11 -1.03 0.32
C GLY A 13 -11.89 0.14 1.27
N ALA A 14 -12.64 0.21 2.38
CA ALA A 14 -12.51 1.32 3.32
C ALA A 14 -11.13 1.38 3.96
N LEU A 15 -10.62 0.22 4.40
CA LEU A 15 -9.30 0.17 5.02
C LEU A 15 -8.20 0.49 4.00
N ARG A 16 -8.34 -0.02 2.79
CA ARG A 16 -7.42 0.26 1.71
C ARG A 16 -7.35 1.78 1.45
N GLN A 17 -8.52 2.41 1.38
CA GLN A 17 -8.60 3.85 1.14
C GLN A 17 -7.94 4.64 2.26
N ALA A 18 -8.19 4.28 3.50
CA ALA A 18 -7.58 4.95 4.66
C ALA A 18 -6.07 4.81 4.64
N ILE A 19 -5.55 3.64 4.31
CA ILE A 19 -4.12 3.41 4.20
C ILE A 19 -3.51 4.28 3.11
N ARG A 20 -4.15 4.34 1.94
CA ARG A 20 -3.64 5.14 0.83
C ARG A 20 -3.59 6.63 1.19
N GLU A 21 -4.60 7.12 1.89
CA GLU A 21 -4.61 8.51 2.34
C GLU A 21 -3.45 8.79 3.31
N ALA A 22 -3.20 7.88 4.25
CA ALA A 22 -2.09 8.02 5.19
C ALA A 22 -0.74 8.00 4.46
N LEU A 23 -0.59 7.11 3.48
CA LEU A 23 0.66 6.99 2.73
C LEU A 23 0.96 8.25 1.92
N ARG A 24 -0.07 8.89 1.37
CA ARG A 24 0.13 10.13 0.60
C ARG A 24 0.72 11.24 1.45
N ARG A 25 0.44 11.24 2.74
CA ARG A 25 0.89 12.28 3.66
C ARG A 25 2.21 11.97 4.32
N ASP A 26 2.69 10.76 4.19
CA ASP A 26 3.92 10.33 4.87
C ASP A 26 5.14 10.64 3.99
N LYS A 27 6.00 11.51 4.50
CA LYS A 27 7.19 11.94 3.75
C LYS A 27 8.20 10.83 3.52
N ARG A 28 8.12 9.74 4.30
CA ARG A 28 9.01 8.60 4.16
C ARG A 28 8.63 7.73 2.97
N VAL A 29 7.42 7.89 2.47
CA VAL A 29 6.91 7.09 1.36
C VAL A 29 7.27 7.74 0.04
N GLU A 30 7.98 7.01 -0.82
CA GLU A 30 8.30 7.48 -2.16
C GLU A 30 7.16 7.20 -3.12
N SER A 31 6.60 5.98 -3.04
CA SER A 31 5.48 5.59 -3.89
C SER A 31 4.75 4.39 -3.27
N PHE A 32 3.56 4.12 -3.76
CA PHE A 32 2.81 2.94 -3.36
C PHE A 32 1.87 2.52 -4.49
N ALA A 33 1.54 1.24 -4.53
CA ALA A 33 0.65 0.70 -5.55
C ALA A 33 0.04 -0.61 -5.06
N ASP A 34 -1.01 -1.07 -5.74
CA ASP A 34 -1.57 -2.38 -5.48
C ASP A 34 -0.53 -3.44 -5.87
N ALA A 35 -0.51 -4.55 -5.15
CA ALA A 35 0.33 -5.68 -5.52
C ALA A 35 -0.16 -6.31 -6.83
N PRO A 36 0.70 -7.04 -7.53
CA PRO A 36 0.28 -7.78 -8.72
C PRO A 36 -0.83 -8.78 -8.36
N PRO A 37 -1.74 -9.09 -9.30
CA PRO A 37 -2.86 -10.01 -9.01
C PRO A 37 -2.44 -11.33 -8.38
N GLY A 38 -1.33 -11.90 -8.79
CA GLY A 38 -0.84 -13.16 -8.24
C GLY A 38 -0.22 -13.01 -6.85
N GLU A 39 -0.09 -11.79 -6.32
CA GLU A 39 0.57 -11.50 -5.06
C GLU A 39 -0.34 -10.73 -4.11
N GLY A 40 -1.63 -10.82 -4.28
CA GLY A 40 -2.61 -10.20 -3.38
C GLY A 40 -3.48 -9.14 -4.04
N GLY A 41 -3.07 -8.59 -5.17
CA GLY A 41 -3.87 -7.60 -5.90
C GLY A 41 -4.32 -6.45 -5.01
N HIS A 42 -5.62 -6.16 -5.04
CA HIS A 42 -6.20 -5.06 -4.26
C HIS A 42 -6.18 -5.28 -2.75
N GLY A 43 -5.89 -6.50 -2.29
CA GLY A 43 -5.83 -6.81 -0.86
C GLY A 43 -4.49 -6.47 -0.22
N VAL A 44 -3.51 -6.08 -1.02
CA VAL A 44 -2.14 -5.78 -0.55
C VAL A 44 -1.66 -4.50 -1.22
N THR A 45 -1.08 -3.62 -0.42
CA THR A 45 -0.44 -2.40 -0.94
C THR A 45 1.07 -2.54 -0.77
N VAL A 46 1.79 -2.35 -1.85
CA VAL A 46 3.25 -2.36 -1.84
C VAL A 46 3.73 -0.92 -1.73
N VAL A 47 4.55 -0.65 -0.72
CA VAL A 47 5.01 0.69 -0.41
C VAL A 47 6.52 0.75 -0.58
N ALA A 48 7.00 1.72 -1.34
CA ALA A 48 8.42 1.99 -1.48
C ALA A 48 8.77 3.16 -0.58
N LEU A 49 9.72 2.95 0.31
CA LEU A 49 10.17 3.98 1.25
C LEU A 49 11.41 4.68 0.70
N ARG A 50 11.54 5.95 1.01
CA ARG A 50 12.72 6.72 0.63
C ARG A 50 13.95 6.19 1.37
N PRO A 51 15.14 6.30 0.77
CA PRO A 51 16.36 5.90 1.45
C PRO A 51 16.62 6.70 2.72
#